data_7c705b61a280ee3636c8eadbac927786
#
_entry.id   7c705b61a280ee3636c8eadbac927786
#
_cell.length_a   1.000
_cell.length_b   1.000
_cell.length_c   1.000
_cell.angle_alpha   90.00
_cell.angle_beta   90.00
_cell.angle_gamma   90.00
#
_symmetry.space_group_name_H-M   'P 1'
#
loop_
_entity.id
_entity.type
_entity.pdbx_description
1 polymer ?
#
loop_
_entity_poly.entity_id
_entity_poly.type
_entity_poly.pdbx_seq_one_letter_code
_entity_poly.pdbx_strand_id
1 'polypeptide(L)'
;PIMVQIFNRVENDNLNLDSLLFYDSSLINYKYKGDDSIARFKENETISINKLLTHMITFSDNHASLWLQIIAGGGTKINEILDKYNFTKTKVNSRTLNREDQYLQYGWGQTTPKEMSKLMIEIKNGNIVSKKSSDEMYRHLTRIYWDDEALSQIPNHIQVASKQGAINKSRSEVVLVNSPSGDYVFCIITNNQSDESWSFENEGFVLIRKISRLLWNYYQ
;
A
#
# COMPACT_ATOMS: atom_id res chain seq x y z
N PRO A 1 -4.53 -0.83 3.58
CA PRO A 1 -5.51 -0.24 4.49
C PRO A 1 -6.47 0.73 3.81
N ILE A 2 -6.02 1.88 3.27
CA ILE A 2 -6.89 2.89 2.63
C ILE A 2 -7.80 2.26 1.57
N MET A 3 -7.24 1.50 0.63
CA MET A 3 -7.98 0.83 -0.43
C MET A 3 -9.08 -0.09 0.12
N VAL A 4 -8.82 -0.82 1.21
CA VAL A 4 -9.83 -1.67 1.87
C VAL A 4 -11.05 -0.86 2.30
N GLN A 5 -10.84 0.31 2.93
CA GLN A 5 -11.95 1.16 3.36
C GLN A 5 -12.67 1.82 2.17
N ILE A 6 -11.96 2.16 1.10
CA ILE A 6 -12.62 2.66 -0.12
C ILE A 6 -13.57 1.60 -0.69
N PHE A 7 -13.11 0.34 -0.84
CA PHE A 7 -13.97 -0.74 -1.33
C PHE A 7 -15.10 -1.09 -0.35
N ASN A 8 -14.87 -0.97 0.96
CA ASN A 8 -15.96 -1.10 1.94
C ASN A 8 -17.04 -0.04 1.72
N ARG A 9 -16.66 1.21 1.39
CA ARG A 9 -17.61 2.27 1.05
C ARG A 9 -18.32 2.05 -0.29
N VAL A 10 -17.64 1.43 -1.26
CA VAL A 10 -18.28 1.02 -2.53
C VAL A 10 -19.46 0.06 -2.27
N GLU A 11 -19.24 -0.92 -1.41
CA GLU A 11 -20.27 -1.94 -1.12
C GLU A 11 -21.38 -1.45 -0.17
N ASN A 12 -21.05 -0.58 0.79
CA ASN A 12 -21.97 -0.24 1.88
C ASN A 12 -22.50 1.20 1.84
N ASP A 13 -21.78 2.14 1.22
CA ASP A 13 -22.13 3.57 1.19
C ASP A 13 -22.45 4.06 -0.24
N ASN A 14 -22.61 3.17 -1.21
CA ASN A 14 -22.84 3.48 -2.62
C ASN A 14 -21.76 4.40 -3.25
N LEU A 15 -20.52 4.34 -2.76
CA LEU A 15 -19.42 5.07 -3.37
C LEU A 15 -19.16 4.51 -4.78
N ASN A 16 -19.20 5.38 -5.79
CA ASN A 16 -18.92 4.95 -7.16
C ASN A 16 -17.47 5.27 -7.54
N LEU A 17 -16.69 4.25 -7.92
CA LEU A 17 -15.29 4.40 -8.30
C LEU A 17 -15.08 5.26 -9.56
N ASP A 18 -16.09 5.37 -10.41
CA ASP A 18 -16.04 6.20 -11.63
C ASP A 18 -16.42 7.67 -11.37
N SER A 19 -16.85 8.00 -10.14
CA SER A 19 -17.12 9.40 -9.78
C SER A 19 -15.89 10.26 -10.01
N LEU A 20 -16.08 11.38 -10.70
CA LEU A 20 -15.05 12.38 -10.94
C LEU A 20 -14.94 13.31 -9.73
N LEU A 21 -13.71 13.52 -9.31
CA LEU A 21 -13.35 14.40 -8.22
C LEU A 21 -12.51 15.56 -8.75
N PHE A 22 -12.70 16.74 -8.19
CA PHE A 22 -11.86 17.90 -8.48
C PHE A 22 -10.70 17.95 -7.50
N TYR A 23 -9.48 18.08 -8.01
CA TYR A 23 -8.31 18.27 -7.16
C TYR A 23 -8.29 19.69 -6.60
N ASP A 24 -8.03 19.76 -5.32
CA ASP A 24 -7.81 21.00 -4.56
C ASP A 24 -6.56 20.77 -3.70
N SER A 25 -5.57 21.63 -3.85
CA SER A 25 -4.29 21.51 -3.14
C SER A 25 -4.44 21.51 -1.61
N SER A 26 -5.54 22.05 -1.06
CA SER A 26 -5.83 21.96 0.37
C SER A 26 -6.04 20.53 0.88
N LEU A 27 -6.43 19.59 0.00
CA LEU A 27 -6.64 18.16 0.33
C LEU A 27 -5.37 17.48 0.83
N ILE A 28 -4.21 17.90 0.33
CA ILE A 28 -2.90 17.33 0.71
C ILE A 28 -2.23 18.10 1.85
N ASN A 29 -2.81 19.19 2.31
CA ASN A 29 -2.27 20.00 3.40
C ASN A 29 -2.44 19.29 4.76
N TYR A 30 -1.64 18.24 4.98
CA TYR A 30 -1.65 17.48 6.21
C TYR A 30 -0.22 17.15 6.66
N LYS A 31 0.42 18.08 7.42
CA LYS A 31 1.76 17.86 8.03
C LYS A 31 2.79 17.27 7.04
N TYR A 32 2.52 17.42 5.76
CA TYR A 32 3.34 16.91 4.68
C TYR A 32 4.32 18.00 4.24
N LYS A 33 5.58 17.64 4.15
CA LYS A 33 6.63 18.52 3.66
C LYS A 33 7.38 17.79 2.55
N GLY A 34 7.23 18.26 1.33
CA GLY A 34 7.87 17.71 0.15
C GLY A 34 6.87 17.36 -0.94
N ASP A 35 7.35 17.24 -2.14
CA ASP A 35 6.58 16.87 -3.32
C ASP A 35 7.06 15.49 -3.81
N ASP A 36 6.47 14.43 -3.24
CA ASP A 36 6.68 13.04 -3.67
C ASP A 36 5.52 12.55 -4.56
N SER A 37 4.76 13.49 -5.16
CA SER A 37 3.69 13.14 -6.09
C SER A 37 4.25 12.94 -7.49
N ILE A 38 4.11 11.73 -8.02
CA ILE A 38 4.36 11.42 -9.44
C ILE A 38 3.23 11.94 -10.31
N ALA A 39 2.01 11.92 -9.80
CA ALA A 39 0.83 12.38 -10.52
C ALA A 39 0.88 13.87 -10.86
N ARG A 40 1.49 14.69 -10.00
CA ARG A 40 1.57 16.15 -10.17
C ARG A 40 0.22 16.78 -10.51
N PHE A 41 -0.81 16.41 -9.73
CA PHE A 41 -2.17 16.92 -9.92
C PHE A 41 -2.19 18.45 -9.98
N LYS A 42 -2.95 18.97 -10.93
CA LYS A 42 -3.13 20.41 -11.12
C LYS A 42 -4.43 20.87 -10.48
N GLU A 43 -4.43 22.08 -9.97
CA GLU A 43 -5.65 22.69 -9.40
C GLU A 43 -6.82 22.60 -10.37
N ASN A 44 -7.99 22.18 -9.86
CA ASN A 44 -9.20 21.91 -10.62
C ASN A 44 -9.11 20.78 -11.68
N GLU A 45 -8.03 19.99 -11.69
CA GLU A 45 -7.99 18.78 -12.50
C GLU A 45 -9.02 17.76 -12.01
N THR A 46 -9.66 17.06 -12.93
CA THR A 46 -10.63 16.01 -12.60
C THR A 46 -10.01 14.62 -12.73
N ILE A 47 -10.28 13.77 -11.74
CA ILE A 47 -9.83 12.39 -11.74
C ILE A 47 -10.88 11.47 -11.10
N SER A 48 -11.06 10.25 -11.62
CA SER A 48 -11.94 9.28 -10.98
C SER A 48 -11.27 8.64 -9.75
N ILE A 49 -12.09 8.18 -8.79
CA ILE A 49 -11.60 7.48 -7.60
C ILE A 49 -10.77 6.25 -8.00
N ASN A 50 -11.19 5.51 -9.04
CA ASN A 50 -10.45 4.37 -9.56
C ASN A 50 -9.04 4.75 -10.06
N LYS A 51 -8.92 5.86 -10.78
CA LYS A 51 -7.62 6.38 -11.22
C LYS A 51 -6.77 6.83 -10.03
N LEU A 52 -7.38 7.45 -9.04
CA LEU A 52 -6.70 7.87 -7.81
C LEU A 52 -6.18 6.67 -7.02
N LEU A 53 -6.95 5.56 -6.92
CA LEU A 53 -6.49 4.29 -6.37
C LEU A 53 -5.28 3.74 -7.14
N THR A 54 -5.31 3.82 -8.47
CA THR A 54 -4.17 3.41 -9.31
C THR A 54 -2.93 4.23 -8.97
N HIS A 55 -3.03 5.56 -8.86
CA HIS A 55 -1.88 6.39 -8.46
C HIS A 55 -1.33 6.01 -7.09
N MET A 56 -2.20 5.80 -6.09
CA MET A 56 -1.77 5.40 -4.75
C MET A 56 -1.08 4.03 -4.73
N ILE A 57 -1.60 3.04 -5.43
CA ILE A 57 -1.09 1.66 -5.36
C ILE A 57 0.08 1.46 -6.32
N THR A 58 -0.09 1.81 -7.60
CA THR A 58 0.91 1.55 -8.66
C THR A 58 2.15 2.41 -8.47
N PHE A 59 1.97 3.71 -8.25
CA PHE A 59 3.08 4.66 -8.14
C PHE A 59 3.45 5.00 -6.68
N SER A 60 2.68 4.51 -5.70
CA SER A 60 2.84 4.89 -4.29
C SER A 60 2.72 6.40 -4.05
N ASP A 61 1.86 7.06 -4.83
CA ASP A 61 1.71 8.51 -4.82
C ASP A 61 1.16 9.02 -3.49
N ASN A 62 1.89 9.95 -2.86
CA ASN A 62 1.55 10.48 -1.54
C ASN A 62 0.33 11.40 -1.58
N HIS A 63 0.18 12.22 -2.63
CA HIS A 63 -0.99 13.10 -2.77
C HIS A 63 -2.27 12.28 -2.97
N ALA A 64 -2.23 11.25 -3.83
CA ALA A 64 -3.33 10.31 -3.98
C ALA A 64 -3.67 9.60 -2.66
N SER A 65 -2.67 9.21 -1.87
CA SER A 65 -2.88 8.58 -0.57
C SER A 65 -3.58 9.51 0.41
N LEU A 66 -3.16 10.77 0.51
CA LEU A 66 -3.77 11.77 1.40
C LEU A 66 -5.21 12.11 0.99
N TRP A 67 -5.45 12.23 -0.30
CA TRP A 67 -6.79 12.48 -0.83
C TRP A 67 -7.73 11.30 -0.58
N LEU A 68 -7.28 10.07 -0.88
CA LEU A 68 -8.05 8.85 -0.61
C LEU A 68 -8.32 8.63 0.88
N GLN A 69 -7.44 9.08 1.79
CA GLN A 69 -7.75 9.05 3.22
C GLN A 69 -8.97 9.92 3.57
N ILE A 70 -9.13 11.08 2.94
CA ILE A 70 -10.33 11.92 3.15
C ILE A 70 -11.57 11.20 2.64
N ILE A 71 -11.51 10.65 1.41
CA ILE A 71 -12.61 9.89 0.82
C ILE A 71 -12.94 8.66 1.68
N ALA A 72 -11.95 8.01 2.28
CA ALA A 72 -12.15 6.88 3.19
C ALA A 72 -12.82 7.26 4.53
N GLY A 73 -12.99 8.55 4.82
CA GLY A 73 -13.54 9.04 6.10
C GLY A 73 -12.49 9.21 7.20
N GLY A 74 -11.21 9.34 6.82
CA GLY A 74 -10.07 9.53 7.73
C GLY A 74 -9.52 8.22 8.28
N GLY A 75 -8.41 8.34 9.01
CA GLY A 75 -7.69 7.18 9.56
C GLY A 75 -8.51 6.41 10.60
N THR A 76 -9.39 7.08 11.34
CA THR A 76 -10.29 6.40 12.29
C THR A 76 -11.18 5.37 11.59
N LYS A 77 -11.83 5.74 10.48
CA LYS A 77 -12.68 4.82 9.71
C LYS A 77 -11.88 3.69 9.06
N ILE A 78 -10.66 3.97 8.61
CA ILE A 78 -9.76 2.94 8.09
C ILE A 78 -9.39 1.96 9.20
N ASN A 79 -9.11 2.43 10.41
CA ASN A 79 -8.79 1.54 11.53
C ASN A 79 -9.99 0.70 11.99
N GLU A 80 -11.21 1.25 11.98
CA GLU A 80 -12.44 0.52 12.29
C GLU A 80 -12.62 -0.70 11.36
N ILE A 81 -12.38 -0.56 10.06
CA ILE A 81 -12.49 -1.69 9.12
C ILE A 81 -11.35 -2.71 9.32
N LEU A 82 -10.14 -2.24 9.62
CA LEU A 82 -9.02 -3.14 9.92
C LEU A 82 -9.28 -3.98 11.17
N ASP A 83 -9.89 -3.38 12.21
CA ASP A 83 -10.26 -4.09 13.44
C ASP A 83 -11.31 -5.18 13.20
N LYS A 84 -12.28 -4.96 12.30
CA LYS A 84 -13.25 -5.99 11.89
C LYS A 84 -12.58 -7.25 11.29
N TYR A 85 -11.43 -7.09 10.63
CA TYR A 85 -10.64 -8.18 10.07
C TYR A 85 -9.53 -8.67 11.00
N ASN A 86 -9.52 -8.23 12.25
CA ASN A 86 -8.51 -8.60 13.26
C ASN A 86 -7.08 -8.21 12.87
N PHE A 87 -6.90 -7.00 12.30
CA PHE A 87 -5.61 -6.36 12.10
C PHE A 87 -5.32 -5.41 13.26
N THR A 88 -4.78 -5.94 14.35
CA THR A 88 -4.59 -5.19 15.60
C THR A 88 -3.33 -4.34 15.63
N LYS A 89 -2.32 -4.70 14.82
CA LYS A 89 -1.01 -4.03 14.75
C LYS A 89 -0.88 -3.10 13.54
N THR A 90 -1.71 -3.31 12.52
CA THR A 90 -1.76 -2.44 11.34
C THR A 90 -2.74 -1.30 11.61
N LYS A 91 -2.20 -0.08 11.70
CA LYS A 91 -2.99 1.12 12.00
C LYS A 91 -2.55 2.29 11.11
N VAL A 92 -3.52 3.08 10.71
CA VAL A 92 -3.29 4.42 10.15
C VAL A 92 -3.23 5.40 11.31
N ASN A 93 -2.18 6.21 11.38
CA ASN A 93 -1.99 7.22 12.40
C ASN A 93 -2.42 8.61 11.91
N SER A 94 -2.21 8.88 10.60
CA SER A 94 -2.62 10.14 10.00
C SER A 94 -4.14 10.28 9.98
N ARG A 95 -4.65 11.49 10.26
CA ARG A 95 -6.08 11.81 10.32
C ARG A 95 -6.87 10.83 11.19
N THR A 96 -6.27 10.41 12.30
CA THR A 96 -6.87 9.47 13.25
C THR A 96 -6.95 10.11 14.62
N LEU A 97 -8.13 10.07 15.23
CA LEU A 97 -8.35 10.59 16.58
C LEU A 97 -7.51 9.81 17.60
N ASN A 98 -6.91 10.52 18.56
CA ASN A 98 -6.13 9.99 19.68
C ASN A 98 -4.93 9.12 19.25
N ARG A 99 -4.30 9.47 18.10
CA ARG A 99 -3.09 8.81 17.62
C ARG A 99 -1.96 9.79 17.26
N GLU A 100 -1.98 10.94 17.89
CA GLU A 100 -0.97 12.00 17.67
C GLU A 100 0.43 11.52 18.09
N ASP A 101 0.55 10.84 19.22
CA ASP A 101 1.83 10.29 19.72
C ASP A 101 2.35 9.19 18.79
N GLN A 102 1.47 8.30 18.33
CA GLN A 102 1.83 7.27 17.35
C GLN A 102 2.22 7.88 16.00
N TYR A 103 1.56 8.98 15.61
CA TYR A 103 1.95 9.70 14.40
C TYR A 103 3.35 10.32 14.55
N LEU A 104 3.68 10.89 15.70
CA LEU A 104 5.01 11.45 15.97
C LEU A 104 6.08 10.36 15.96
N GLN A 105 5.77 9.17 16.48
CA GLN A 105 6.71 8.05 16.60
C GLN A 105 6.87 7.25 15.31
N TYR A 106 5.78 6.96 14.60
CA TYR A 106 5.74 6.01 13.49
C TYR A 106 5.33 6.65 12.14
N GLY A 107 5.06 7.95 12.11
CA GLY A 107 4.56 8.62 10.92
C GLY A 107 3.12 8.24 10.57
N TRP A 108 2.82 8.16 9.29
CA TRP A 108 1.45 8.01 8.76
C TRP A 108 0.75 6.71 9.16
N GLY A 109 1.51 5.68 9.46
CA GLY A 109 0.95 4.39 9.84
C GLY A 109 2.00 3.43 10.39
N GLN A 110 1.56 2.32 10.90
CA GLN A 110 2.37 1.23 11.43
C GLN A 110 1.78 -0.12 11.05
N THR A 111 2.64 -1.13 10.96
CA THR A 111 2.24 -2.50 10.62
C THR A 111 3.27 -3.51 11.10
N THR A 112 3.00 -4.79 10.80
CA THR A 112 3.95 -5.89 10.97
C THR A 112 4.02 -6.74 9.70
N PRO A 113 5.15 -7.42 9.42
CA PRO A 113 5.25 -8.34 8.29
C PRO A 113 4.12 -9.38 8.26
N LYS A 114 3.80 -9.94 9.44
CA LYS A 114 2.73 -10.94 9.59
C LYS A 114 1.36 -10.41 9.14
N GLU A 115 0.99 -9.19 9.55
CA GLU A 115 -0.32 -8.64 9.20
C GLU A 115 -0.37 -8.17 7.74
N MET A 116 0.72 -7.64 7.18
CA MET A 116 0.75 -7.30 5.76
C MET A 116 0.65 -8.54 4.87
N SER A 117 1.37 -9.63 5.21
CA SER A 117 1.24 -10.91 4.52
C SER A 117 -0.18 -11.47 4.64
N LYS A 118 -0.77 -11.43 5.85
CA LYS A 118 -2.17 -11.84 6.06
C LYS A 118 -3.12 -11.02 5.17
N LEU A 119 -2.98 -9.69 5.12
CA LEU A 119 -3.86 -8.84 4.31
C LEU A 119 -3.75 -9.21 2.81
N MET A 120 -2.54 -9.47 2.31
CA MET A 120 -2.34 -9.89 0.92
C MET A 120 -3.03 -11.23 0.63
N ILE A 121 -2.89 -12.21 1.55
CA ILE A 121 -3.53 -13.52 1.45
C ILE A 121 -5.06 -13.39 1.45
N GLU A 122 -5.61 -12.62 2.39
CA GLU A 122 -7.07 -12.44 2.51
C GLU A 122 -7.66 -11.73 1.28
N ILE A 123 -6.95 -10.76 0.69
CA ILE A 123 -7.33 -10.13 -0.58
C ILE A 123 -7.32 -11.18 -1.70
N LYS A 124 -6.24 -11.95 -1.84
CA LYS A 124 -6.13 -13.01 -2.87
C LYS A 124 -7.26 -14.03 -2.76
N ASN A 125 -7.62 -14.41 -1.53
CA ASN A 125 -8.66 -15.40 -1.27
C ASN A 125 -10.11 -14.87 -1.38
N GLY A 126 -10.28 -13.57 -1.61
CA GLY A 126 -11.61 -12.98 -1.74
C GLY A 126 -12.31 -12.70 -0.41
N ASN A 127 -11.58 -12.62 0.70
CA ASN A 127 -12.13 -12.52 2.06
C ASN A 127 -12.22 -11.09 2.59
N ILE A 128 -11.74 -10.10 1.84
CA ILE A 128 -11.77 -8.68 2.25
C ILE A 128 -12.93 -7.96 1.54
N VAL A 129 -13.86 -7.42 2.30
CA VAL A 129 -15.07 -6.71 1.88
C VAL A 129 -16.05 -7.66 1.15
N SER A 130 -15.78 -7.98 -0.10
CA SER A 130 -16.47 -8.99 -0.90
C SER A 130 -15.48 -9.67 -1.85
N LYS A 131 -15.88 -10.79 -2.43
CA LYS A 131 -15.05 -11.46 -3.46
C LYS A 131 -14.75 -10.52 -4.62
N LYS A 132 -15.76 -9.79 -5.10
CA LYS A 132 -15.62 -8.80 -6.19
C LYS A 132 -14.63 -7.70 -5.80
N SER A 133 -14.83 -7.08 -4.64
CA SER A 133 -13.95 -6.02 -4.14
C SER A 133 -12.51 -6.51 -3.94
N SER A 134 -12.35 -7.74 -3.44
CA SER A 134 -11.03 -8.36 -3.29
C SER A 134 -10.34 -8.59 -4.64
N ASP A 135 -11.05 -9.08 -5.65
CA ASP A 135 -10.50 -9.28 -7.00
C ASP A 135 -10.07 -7.94 -7.62
N GLU A 136 -10.85 -6.88 -7.44
CA GLU A 136 -10.49 -5.55 -7.90
C GLU A 136 -9.27 -4.98 -7.14
N MET A 137 -9.19 -5.17 -5.81
CA MET A 137 -8.01 -4.81 -5.01
C MET A 137 -6.77 -5.59 -5.46
N TYR A 138 -6.91 -6.89 -5.71
CA TYR A 138 -5.82 -7.71 -6.21
C TYR A 138 -5.32 -7.21 -7.57
N ARG A 139 -6.24 -6.86 -8.49
CA ARG A 139 -5.89 -6.28 -9.79
C ARG A 139 -5.08 -4.97 -9.66
N HIS A 140 -5.38 -4.11 -8.68
CA HIS A 140 -4.54 -2.93 -8.42
C HIS A 140 -3.13 -3.33 -7.96
N LEU A 141 -3.01 -4.34 -7.09
CA LEU A 141 -1.74 -4.81 -6.54
C LEU A 141 -0.84 -5.52 -7.55
N THR A 142 -1.39 -5.98 -8.69
CA THR A 142 -0.59 -6.56 -9.79
C THR A 142 -0.03 -5.53 -10.78
N ARG A 143 -0.28 -4.23 -10.57
CA ARG A 143 0.13 -3.14 -11.46
C ARG A 143 1.18 -2.25 -10.80
N ILE A 144 2.28 -2.82 -10.39
CA ILE A 144 3.32 -2.09 -9.67
C ILE A 144 4.31 -1.45 -10.65
N TYR A 145 4.58 -0.16 -10.46
CA TYR A 145 5.58 0.58 -11.22
C TYR A 145 7.00 0.34 -10.66
N TRP A 146 7.12 0.27 -9.33
CA TRP A 146 8.40 0.07 -8.65
C TRP A 146 8.69 -1.42 -8.53
N ASP A 147 9.43 -1.98 -9.48
CA ASP A 147 9.71 -3.41 -9.58
C ASP A 147 11.21 -3.77 -9.50
N ASP A 148 12.04 -2.78 -9.17
CA ASP A 148 13.50 -2.93 -9.11
C ASP A 148 13.98 -3.78 -7.92
N GLU A 149 13.13 -4.02 -6.90
CA GLU A 149 13.53 -4.68 -5.66
C GLU A 149 13.14 -6.15 -5.63
N ALA A 150 12.16 -6.56 -4.82
CA ALA A 150 11.79 -7.97 -4.73
C ALA A 150 11.38 -8.56 -6.08
N LEU A 151 10.63 -7.81 -6.89
CA LEU A 151 10.09 -8.29 -8.15
C LEU A 151 11.19 -8.53 -9.20
N SER A 152 12.28 -7.77 -9.18
CA SER A 152 13.43 -7.95 -10.08
C SER A 152 14.10 -9.32 -9.96
N GLN A 153 13.82 -10.07 -8.91
CA GLN A 153 14.37 -11.39 -8.63
C GLN A 153 13.47 -12.55 -9.06
N ILE A 154 12.30 -12.22 -9.61
CA ILE A 154 11.28 -13.17 -10.07
C ILE A 154 11.16 -13.01 -11.60
N PRO A 155 11.08 -14.10 -12.39
CA PRO A 155 10.96 -13.99 -13.84
C PRO A 155 9.72 -13.18 -14.27
N ASN A 156 9.88 -12.31 -15.26
CA ASN A 156 8.84 -11.35 -15.68
C ASN A 156 7.53 -11.99 -16.19
N HIS A 157 7.53 -13.27 -16.52
CA HIS A 157 6.31 -13.98 -16.93
C HIS A 157 5.50 -14.54 -15.75
N ILE A 158 6.04 -14.45 -14.53
CA ILE A 158 5.34 -14.89 -13.32
C ILE A 158 4.47 -13.74 -12.80
N GLN A 159 3.20 -14.01 -12.58
CA GLN A 159 2.30 -13.03 -12.02
C GLN A 159 2.64 -12.80 -10.55
N VAL A 160 2.76 -11.54 -10.19
CA VAL A 160 3.01 -11.09 -8.81
C VAL A 160 2.02 -9.99 -8.42
N ALA A 161 1.77 -9.87 -7.13
CA ALA A 161 1.11 -8.72 -6.53
C ALA A 161 2.01 -8.17 -5.42
N SER A 162 2.25 -6.87 -5.41
CA SER A 162 3.19 -6.27 -4.46
C SER A 162 2.72 -4.91 -3.99
N LYS A 163 3.24 -4.51 -2.83
CA LYS A 163 3.26 -3.12 -2.39
C LYS A 163 4.52 -2.86 -1.57
N GLN A 164 5.30 -1.93 -2.04
CA GLN A 164 6.48 -1.49 -1.35
C GLN A 164 6.24 -0.22 -0.53
N GLY A 165 7.16 0.06 0.39
CA GLY A 165 7.26 1.29 1.15
C GLY A 165 8.71 1.59 1.51
N ALA A 166 9.06 2.87 1.47
CA ALA A 166 10.40 3.33 1.81
C ALA A 166 10.31 4.66 2.56
N ILE A 167 11.06 4.77 3.63
CA ILE A 167 11.33 6.00 4.37
C ILE A 167 12.82 6.01 4.75
N ASN A 168 13.35 7.11 5.27
CA ASN A 168 14.79 7.25 5.51
C ASN A 168 15.46 6.03 6.15
N LYS A 169 14.87 5.49 7.23
CA LYS A 169 15.44 4.39 8.02
C LYS A 169 14.72 3.05 7.87
N SER A 170 13.90 2.89 6.83
CA SER A 170 13.15 1.66 6.62
C SER A 170 12.86 1.43 5.14
N ARG A 171 13.01 0.17 4.73
CA ARG A 171 12.58 -0.34 3.42
C ARG A 171 11.65 -1.51 3.66
N SER A 172 10.60 -1.61 2.87
CA SER A 172 9.64 -2.68 3.06
C SER A 172 9.01 -3.09 1.73
N GLU A 173 8.67 -4.36 1.63
CA GLU A 173 7.85 -4.86 0.54
C GLU A 173 7.06 -6.09 1.01
N VAL A 174 5.78 -6.16 0.65
CA VAL A 174 4.96 -7.35 0.73
C VAL A 174 4.71 -7.84 -0.69
N VAL A 175 4.95 -9.13 -0.92
CA VAL A 175 4.83 -9.75 -2.25
C VAL A 175 4.04 -11.05 -2.16
N LEU A 176 3.09 -11.22 -3.08
CA LEU A 176 2.45 -12.49 -3.40
C LEU A 176 2.95 -12.93 -4.77
N VAL A 177 3.43 -14.16 -4.86
CA VAL A 177 3.97 -14.75 -6.09
C VAL A 177 3.09 -15.94 -6.50
N ASN A 178 2.60 -15.93 -7.74
CA ASN A 178 1.89 -17.07 -8.32
C ASN A 178 2.91 -18.02 -8.97
N SER A 179 3.65 -18.76 -8.14
CA SER A 179 4.68 -19.69 -8.60
C SER A 179 4.06 -20.96 -9.20
N PRO A 180 4.70 -21.59 -10.20
CA PRO A 180 4.24 -22.85 -10.77
C PRO A 180 4.10 -23.99 -9.75
N SER A 181 4.89 -24.00 -8.69
CA SER A 181 4.83 -25.01 -7.63
C SER A 181 3.86 -24.66 -6.49
N GLY A 182 3.18 -23.51 -6.58
CA GLY A 182 2.17 -23.03 -5.62
C GLY A 182 2.42 -21.60 -5.17
N ASP A 183 1.33 -20.89 -4.90
CA ASP A 183 1.39 -19.49 -4.46
C ASP A 183 2.11 -19.35 -3.11
N TYR A 184 2.95 -18.34 -2.97
CA TYR A 184 3.55 -17.98 -1.69
C TYR A 184 3.52 -16.48 -1.45
N VAL A 185 3.57 -16.10 -0.19
CA VAL A 185 3.58 -14.69 0.25
C VAL A 185 4.73 -14.45 1.21
N PHE A 186 5.41 -13.33 1.07
CA PHE A 186 6.37 -12.86 2.05
C PHE A 186 6.26 -11.35 2.25
N CYS A 187 6.71 -10.89 3.40
CA CYS A 187 6.83 -9.48 3.70
C CYS A 187 8.11 -9.21 4.47
N ILE A 188 8.86 -8.22 4.01
CA ILE A 188 10.10 -7.76 4.63
C ILE A 188 9.88 -6.32 5.08
N ILE A 189 10.26 -6.00 6.29
CA ILE A 189 10.29 -4.63 6.82
C ILE A 189 11.62 -4.46 7.57
N THR A 190 12.48 -3.58 7.07
CA THR A 190 13.64 -3.12 7.85
C THR A 190 13.22 -2.00 8.80
N ASN A 191 13.95 -1.81 9.89
CA ASN A 191 13.69 -0.74 10.83
C ASN A 191 15.00 -0.23 11.44
N ASN A 192 15.09 1.09 11.62
CA ASN A 192 16.28 1.74 12.17
C ASN A 192 17.59 1.41 11.43
N GLN A 193 17.53 1.19 10.11
CA GLN A 193 18.74 0.94 9.33
C GLN A 193 19.67 2.16 9.35
N SER A 194 20.97 1.89 9.24
CA SER A 194 22.01 2.92 9.29
C SER A 194 22.16 3.63 7.94
N ASP A 195 21.95 2.92 6.84
CA ASP A 195 22.01 3.44 5.49
C ASP A 195 20.68 4.09 5.12
N GLU A 196 20.63 5.43 5.11
CA GLU A 196 19.46 6.21 4.71
C GLU A 196 19.45 6.57 3.22
N SER A 197 20.42 6.08 2.43
CA SER A 197 20.51 6.37 1.00
C SER A 197 19.32 5.79 0.22
N TRP A 198 19.06 6.39 -0.94
CA TRP A 198 18.08 5.90 -1.92
C TRP A 198 18.76 5.17 -3.08
N SER A 199 20.02 4.76 -2.88
CA SER A 199 20.76 4.05 -3.91
C SER A 199 20.28 2.60 -4.04
N PHE A 200 20.52 2.02 -5.21
CA PHE A 200 20.27 0.60 -5.46
C PHE A 200 21.00 -0.32 -4.45
N GLU A 201 22.17 0.12 -3.95
CA GLU A 201 22.98 -0.62 -2.98
C GLU A 201 22.58 -0.40 -1.52
N ASN A 202 21.50 0.35 -1.25
CA ASN A 202 20.99 0.49 0.12
C ASN A 202 20.79 -0.87 0.78
N GLU A 203 21.26 -1.02 2.04
CA GLU A 203 21.26 -2.29 2.75
C GLU A 203 19.87 -2.96 2.84
N GLY A 204 18.80 -2.16 2.99
CA GLY A 204 17.43 -2.65 3.04
C GLY A 204 16.95 -3.18 1.68
N PHE A 205 17.25 -2.47 0.60
CA PHE A 205 16.92 -2.93 -0.76
C PHE A 205 17.72 -4.17 -1.14
N VAL A 206 19.01 -4.23 -0.82
CA VAL A 206 19.84 -5.43 -1.02
C VAL A 206 19.27 -6.63 -0.26
N LEU A 207 18.82 -6.44 0.98
CA LEU A 207 18.20 -7.50 1.78
C LEU A 207 16.91 -8.02 1.11
N ILE A 208 16.03 -7.11 0.66
CA ILE A 208 14.79 -7.46 -0.02
C ILE A 208 15.08 -8.30 -1.27
N ARG A 209 15.99 -7.88 -2.13
CA ARG A 209 16.39 -8.64 -3.33
C ARG A 209 16.95 -10.02 -2.98
N LYS A 210 17.85 -10.12 -1.99
CA LYS A 210 18.44 -11.41 -1.60
C LYS A 210 17.41 -12.41 -1.07
N ILE A 211 16.48 -11.94 -0.24
CA ILE A 211 15.41 -12.80 0.29
C ILE A 211 14.46 -13.22 -0.82
N SER A 212 14.06 -12.30 -1.69
CA SER A 212 13.19 -12.62 -2.83
C SER A 212 13.82 -13.69 -3.72
N ARG A 213 15.10 -13.56 -4.08
CA ARG A 213 15.83 -14.55 -4.86
C ARG A 213 15.90 -15.90 -4.16
N LEU A 214 16.18 -15.92 -2.85
CA LEU A 214 16.23 -17.15 -2.07
C LEU A 214 14.89 -17.90 -2.08
N LEU A 215 13.80 -17.16 -1.86
CA LEU A 215 12.45 -17.73 -1.86
C LEU A 215 12.03 -18.20 -3.26
N TRP A 216 12.34 -17.43 -4.30
CA TRP A 216 12.08 -17.85 -5.68
C TRP A 216 12.80 -19.17 -5.98
N ASN A 217 14.09 -19.28 -5.69
CA ASN A 217 14.88 -20.50 -5.93
C ASN A 217 14.36 -21.72 -5.15
N TYR A 218 13.68 -21.50 -4.03
CA TYR A 218 13.11 -22.57 -3.22
C TYR A 218 11.72 -23.02 -3.73
N TYR A 219 10.91 -22.09 -4.24
CA TYR A 219 9.52 -22.34 -4.63
C TYR A 219 9.27 -22.41 -6.17
N GLN A 220 10.31 -22.28 -6.98
CA GLN A 220 10.17 -22.36 -8.45
C GLN A 220 9.86 -23.78 -8.93
#